data_f129ea3159787ba1e2f9d707c177b592
#
_entry.id   f129ea3159787ba1e2f9d707c177b592
#
_cell.length_a   1.000
_cell.length_b   1.000
_cell.length_c   1.000
_cell.angle_alpha   90.00
_cell.angle_beta   90.00
_cell.angle_gamma   90.00
#
_symmetry.space_group_name_H-M   'P 1'
#
loop_
_entity.id
_entity.type
_entity.pdbx_description
1 polymer ?
#
loop_
_entity_poly.entity_id
_entity_poly.type
_entity_poly.pdbx_seq_one_letter_code
_entity_poly.pdbx_strand_id
1 'polypeptide(L)'
;MDNAQKAIMIGVGLFITILIIAAVMLMVNIGLDLMGDATDRMVSLSDALVSQLTVEYDDRVVTGSKLISAVKLYSGDMVLEVKATNGADYLEYGKARGNGTLELDKALEYDSENVQSKVSKLTDSSDTTNYVPNSARYRAELIRSTSGDVVLGIRFTREN
;
A
#
# COMPACT_ATOMS: atom_id res chain seq x y z
N MET A 1 -63.11 -22.99 -8.62
CA MET A 1 -61.89 -23.34 -7.86
C MET A 1 -62.30 -23.70 -6.46
N ASP A 2 -62.07 -24.96 -6.08
CA ASP A 2 -62.38 -25.45 -4.74
C ASP A 2 -61.52 -24.79 -3.69
N ASN A 3 -62.06 -24.57 -2.48
CA ASN A 3 -61.34 -23.98 -1.36
C ASN A 3 -60.04 -24.71 -1.02
N ALA A 4 -59.98 -26.02 -1.29
CA ALA A 4 -58.78 -26.83 -1.13
C ALA A 4 -57.66 -26.43 -2.11
N GLN A 5 -57.97 -26.13 -3.36
CA GLN A 5 -56.94 -25.65 -4.34
C GLN A 5 -56.37 -24.30 -3.96
N LYS A 6 -57.19 -23.38 -3.45
CA LYS A 6 -56.70 -22.09 -2.96
C LYS A 6 -55.78 -22.24 -1.76
N ALA A 7 -56.13 -23.12 -0.81
CA ALA A 7 -55.29 -23.39 0.35
C ALA A 7 -53.89 -23.99 -0.06
N ILE A 8 -53.87 -24.89 -1.03
CA ILE A 8 -52.63 -25.48 -1.55
C ILE A 8 -51.79 -24.41 -2.24
N MET A 9 -52.38 -23.54 -3.07
CA MET A 9 -51.63 -22.46 -3.74
C MET A 9 -51.02 -21.47 -2.75
N ILE A 10 -51.75 -21.11 -1.68
CA ILE A 10 -51.22 -20.26 -0.62
C ILE A 10 -50.08 -20.95 0.12
N GLY A 11 -50.22 -22.23 0.45
CA GLY A 11 -49.18 -23.00 1.11
C GLY A 11 -47.90 -23.14 0.30
N VAL A 12 -48.02 -23.41 -1.00
CA VAL A 12 -46.87 -23.47 -1.92
C VAL A 12 -46.21 -22.10 -2.07
N GLY A 13 -46.99 -21.03 -2.19
CA GLY A 13 -46.48 -19.68 -2.26
C GLY A 13 -45.67 -19.30 -1.01
N LEU A 14 -46.18 -19.61 0.18
CA LEU A 14 -45.49 -19.39 1.44
C LEU A 14 -44.18 -20.19 1.52
N PHE A 15 -44.22 -21.46 1.11
CA PHE A 15 -43.04 -22.32 1.10
C PHE A 15 -41.94 -21.82 0.18
N ILE A 16 -42.30 -21.38 -1.03
CA ILE A 16 -41.33 -20.80 -1.97
C ILE A 16 -40.71 -19.51 -1.39
N THR A 17 -41.54 -18.66 -0.76
CA THR A 17 -41.02 -17.43 -0.15
C THR A 17 -40.02 -17.70 0.97
N ILE A 18 -40.28 -18.69 1.82
CA ILE A 18 -39.37 -19.10 2.88
C ILE A 18 -38.03 -19.65 2.29
N LEU A 19 -38.12 -20.46 1.22
CA LEU A 19 -36.92 -20.97 0.53
C LEU A 19 -36.08 -19.86 -0.05
N ILE A 20 -36.70 -18.83 -0.65
CA ILE A 20 -35.95 -17.69 -1.20
C ILE A 20 -35.27 -16.91 -0.08
N ILE A 21 -35.97 -16.64 1.01
CA ILE A 21 -35.38 -15.94 2.17
C ILE A 21 -34.21 -16.73 2.76
N ALA A 22 -34.37 -18.03 2.92
CA ALA A 22 -33.28 -18.90 3.41
C ALA A 22 -32.07 -18.90 2.49
N ALA A 23 -32.28 -18.95 1.17
CA ALA A 23 -31.19 -18.90 0.19
C ALA A 23 -30.47 -17.55 0.21
N VAL A 24 -31.21 -16.43 0.33
CA VAL A 24 -30.60 -15.09 0.44
C VAL A 24 -29.81 -14.95 1.74
N MET A 25 -30.34 -15.40 2.86
CA MET A 25 -29.61 -15.38 4.14
C MET A 25 -28.32 -16.21 4.08
N LEU A 26 -28.36 -17.37 3.44
CA LEU A 26 -27.17 -18.20 3.26
C LEU A 26 -26.11 -17.48 2.41
N MET A 27 -26.52 -16.84 1.31
CA MET A 27 -25.60 -16.07 0.47
C MET A 27 -24.97 -14.89 1.21
N VAL A 28 -25.76 -14.18 2.03
CA VAL A 28 -25.26 -13.06 2.83
C VAL A 28 -24.23 -13.54 3.87
N ASN A 29 -24.50 -14.64 4.57
CA ASN A 29 -23.58 -15.20 5.55
C ASN A 29 -22.25 -15.63 4.90
N ILE A 30 -22.31 -16.35 3.78
CA ILE A 30 -21.12 -16.74 3.02
C ILE A 30 -20.34 -15.50 2.55
N GLY A 31 -21.03 -14.45 2.11
CA GLY A 31 -20.43 -13.19 1.69
C GLY A 31 -19.68 -12.49 2.82
N LEU A 32 -20.28 -12.43 4.01
CA LEU A 32 -19.66 -11.83 5.20
C LEU A 32 -18.44 -12.63 5.69
N ASP A 33 -18.51 -13.97 5.69
CA ASP A 33 -17.40 -14.83 6.05
C ASP A 33 -16.21 -14.66 5.10
N LEU A 34 -16.48 -14.59 3.78
CA LEU A 34 -15.46 -14.35 2.77
C LEU A 34 -14.80 -12.95 2.91
N MET A 35 -15.58 -11.93 3.24
CA MET A 35 -15.06 -10.59 3.49
C MET A 35 -14.20 -10.55 4.75
N GLY A 36 -14.60 -11.24 5.82
CA GLY A 36 -13.82 -11.38 7.05
C GLY A 36 -12.46 -12.04 6.77
N ASP A 37 -12.46 -13.19 6.12
CA ASP A 37 -11.24 -13.92 5.76
C ASP A 37 -10.31 -13.10 4.84
N ALA A 38 -10.87 -12.35 3.89
CA ALA A 38 -10.10 -11.48 3.01
C ALA A 38 -9.45 -10.32 3.78
N THR A 39 -10.18 -9.74 4.73
CA THR A 39 -9.67 -8.66 5.59
C THR A 39 -8.55 -9.16 6.50
N ASP A 40 -8.71 -10.30 7.15
CA ASP A 40 -7.70 -10.88 8.03
C ASP A 40 -6.42 -11.24 7.27
N ARG A 41 -6.54 -11.77 6.05
CA ARG A 41 -5.39 -12.03 5.18
C ARG A 41 -4.70 -10.75 4.74
N MET A 42 -5.45 -9.70 4.46
CA MET A 42 -4.91 -8.39 4.08
C MET A 42 -4.13 -7.75 5.23
N VAL A 43 -4.64 -7.84 6.45
CA VAL A 43 -3.95 -7.39 7.66
C VAL A 43 -2.66 -8.18 7.87
N SER A 44 -2.72 -9.51 7.78
CA SER A 44 -1.54 -10.37 7.93
C SER A 44 -0.46 -10.11 6.87
N LEU A 45 -0.85 -9.84 5.63
CA LEU A 45 0.08 -9.46 4.56
C LEU A 45 0.70 -8.08 4.82
N SER A 46 -0.10 -7.13 5.29
CA SER A 46 0.39 -5.79 5.66
C SER A 46 1.42 -5.88 6.78
N ASP A 47 1.15 -6.64 7.84
CA ASP A 47 2.06 -6.84 8.96
C ASP A 47 3.36 -7.53 8.52
N ALA A 48 3.28 -8.51 7.63
CA ALA A 48 4.44 -9.18 7.07
C ALA A 48 5.31 -8.22 6.25
N LEU A 49 4.70 -7.36 5.42
CA LEU A 49 5.41 -6.34 4.63
C LEU A 49 6.08 -5.30 5.54
N VAL A 50 5.36 -4.80 6.55
CA VAL A 50 5.92 -3.84 7.51
C VAL A 50 7.09 -4.46 8.27
N SER A 51 6.97 -5.71 8.68
CA SER A 51 8.04 -6.45 9.35
C SER A 51 9.27 -6.61 8.45
N GLN A 52 9.07 -6.96 7.19
CA GLN A 52 10.14 -7.06 6.20
C GLN A 52 10.83 -5.71 5.97
N LEU A 53 10.06 -4.65 5.78
CA LEU A 53 10.60 -3.28 5.60
C LEU A 53 11.41 -2.83 6.83
N THR A 54 10.92 -3.15 8.03
CA THR A 54 11.63 -2.84 9.29
C THR A 54 12.98 -3.55 9.35
N VAL A 55 13.02 -4.82 9.03
CA VAL A 55 14.29 -5.59 9.04
C VAL A 55 15.27 -5.09 7.98
N GLU A 56 14.78 -4.67 6.81
CA GLU A 56 15.63 -4.29 5.69
C GLU A 56 16.08 -2.83 5.70
N TYR A 57 15.25 -1.91 6.22
CA TYR A 57 15.44 -0.47 6.04
C TYR A 57 15.40 0.35 7.32
N ASP A 58 14.96 -0.19 8.47
CA ASP A 58 14.89 0.62 9.69
C ASP A 58 16.28 0.77 10.32
N ASP A 59 16.81 1.99 10.28
CA ASP A 59 18.17 2.37 10.72
C ASP A 59 19.28 1.49 10.13
N ARG A 60 19.15 1.14 8.84
CA ARG A 60 20.10 0.29 8.13
C ARG A 60 20.90 1.09 7.10
N VAL A 61 22.17 0.69 6.95
CA VAL A 61 23.01 1.21 5.88
C VAL A 61 22.85 0.32 4.65
N VAL A 62 22.40 0.92 3.56
CA VAL A 62 22.18 0.25 2.28
C VAL A 62 23.06 0.83 1.20
N THR A 63 23.32 0.06 0.15
CA THR A 63 24.06 0.54 -1.03
C THR A 63 23.13 1.34 -1.96
N GLY A 64 23.73 2.21 -2.79
CA GLY A 64 22.97 2.95 -3.80
C GLY A 64 22.19 2.04 -4.75
N SER A 65 22.72 0.87 -5.11
CA SER A 65 22.00 -0.11 -5.92
C SER A 65 20.71 -0.60 -5.22
N LYS A 66 20.79 -0.87 -3.91
CA LYS A 66 19.62 -1.30 -3.12
C LYS A 66 18.60 -0.17 -2.99
N LEU A 67 19.06 1.08 -2.81
CA LEU A 67 18.21 2.26 -2.80
C LEU A 67 17.45 2.42 -4.13
N ILE A 68 18.14 2.37 -5.27
CA ILE A 68 17.51 2.49 -6.59
C ILE A 68 16.48 1.38 -6.82
N SER A 69 16.79 0.16 -6.38
CA SER A 69 15.84 -0.96 -6.45
C SER A 69 14.61 -0.72 -5.58
N ALA A 70 14.79 -0.20 -4.36
CA ALA A 70 13.70 0.15 -3.47
C ALA A 70 12.80 1.24 -4.06
N VAL A 71 13.38 2.29 -4.66
CA VAL A 71 12.62 3.34 -5.34
C VAL A 71 11.79 2.77 -6.49
N LYS A 72 12.36 1.90 -7.31
CA LYS A 72 11.64 1.27 -8.42
C LYS A 72 10.50 0.35 -7.95
N LEU A 73 10.70 -0.35 -6.84
CA LEU A 73 9.75 -1.33 -6.35
C LEU A 73 8.60 -0.70 -5.57
N TYR A 74 8.89 0.27 -4.73
CA TYR A 74 7.92 0.80 -3.75
C TYR A 74 7.34 2.17 -4.11
N SER A 75 7.77 2.81 -5.20
CA SER A 75 7.30 4.14 -5.58
C SER A 75 5.80 4.24 -5.81
N GLY A 76 5.14 3.14 -6.20
CA GLY A 76 3.69 3.07 -6.38
C GLY A 76 2.89 2.98 -5.07
N ASP A 77 3.52 2.53 -3.99
CA ASP A 77 2.81 2.13 -2.78
C ASP A 77 3.08 3.04 -1.57
N MET A 78 4.26 3.64 -1.51
CA MET A 78 4.67 4.43 -0.34
C MET A 78 5.48 5.69 -0.71
N VAL A 79 5.71 6.55 0.28
CA VAL A 79 6.57 7.73 0.18
C VAL A 79 8.03 7.29 0.22
N LEU A 80 8.82 7.80 -0.72
CA LEU A 80 10.26 7.57 -0.75
C LEU A 80 10.97 8.93 -0.79
N GLU A 81 11.79 9.20 0.20
CA GLU A 81 12.59 10.42 0.28
C GLU A 81 14.06 10.07 0.11
N VAL A 82 14.73 10.69 -0.85
CA VAL A 82 16.14 10.43 -1.13
C VAL A 82 16.95 11.72 -1.04
N LYS A 83 17.99 11.69 -0.25
CA LYS A 83 19.01 12.73 -0.19
C LYS A 83 20.29 12.18 -0.84
N ALA A 84 20.47 12.48 -2.13
CA ALA A 84 21.53 11.90 -2.93
C ALA A 84 22.91 12.45 -2.57
N THR A 85 23.02 13.76 -2.22
CA THR A 85 24.27 14.45 -1.89
C THR A 85 24.15 15.17 -0.55
N ASN A 86 25.27 15.34 0.15
CA ASN A 86 25.31 16.14 1.37
C ASN A 86 25.02 17.61 1.06
N GLY A 87 24.03 18.18 1.77
CA GLY A 87 23.61 19.56 1.57
C GLY A 87 22.44 19.74 0.59
N ALA A 88 22.05 18.70 -0.16
CA ALA A 88 20.83 18.71 -0.97
C ALA A 88 19.58 18.56 -0.11
N ASP A 89 18.45 19.02 -0.62
CA ASP A 89 17.14 18.72 -0.03
C ASP A 89 16.74 17.28 -0.33
N TYR A 90 15.78 16.76 0.45
CA TYR A 90 15.18 15.47 0.14
C TYR A 90 14.31 15.58 -1.11
N LEU A 91 14.55 14.69 -2.06
CA LEU A 91 13.68 14.54 -3.21
C LEU A 91 12.68 13.41 -2.96
N GLU A 92 11.42 13.69 -3.19
CA GLU A 92 10.35 12.72 -3.06
C GLU A 92 10.18 11.93 -4.35
N TYR A 93 10.14 10.61 -4.19
CA TYR A 93 9.84 9.64 -5.23
C TYR A 93 8.60 8.85 -4.82
N GLY A 94 7.72 8.59 -5.76
CA GLY A 94 6.49 7.86 -5.46
C GLY A 94 5.40 8.77 -4.90
N LYS A 95 4.68 8.28 -3.89
CA LYS A 95 3.57 9.03 -3.30
C LYS A 95 4.06 10.28 -2.58
N ALA A 96 3.41 11.40 -2.83
CA ALA A 96 3.77 12.67 -2.22
C ALA A 96 3.34 12.73 -0.74
N ARG A 97 4.19 13.34 0.08
CA ARG A 97 3.86 13.64 1.47
C ARG A 97 3.21 15.03 1.55
N GLY A 98 1.92 15.09 1.89
CA GLY A 98 1.29 16.36 2.23
C GLY A 98 1.87 16.88 3.56
N ASN A 99 2.27 18.15 3.62
CA ASN A 99 2.67 18.99 4.77
C ASN A 99 2.92 18.31 6.13
N GLY A 100 3.69 17.21 6.16
CA GLY A 100 4.08 16.51 7.40
C GLY A 100 3.06 15.55 7.98
N THR A 101 1.85 15.54 7.48
CA THR A 101 0.79 14.58 7.80
C THR A 101 0.39 13.86 6.51
N LEU A 102 0.35 12.55 6.52
CA LEU A 102 -0.30 11.81 5.46
C LEU A 102 -1.78 12.13 5.56
N GLU A 103 -2.25 13.03 4.70
CA GLU A 103 -3.67 13.15 4.45
C GLU A 103 -4.05 11.92 3.60
N LEU A 104 -4.52 10.88 4.28
CA LEU A 104 -5.04 9.66 3.65
C LEU A 104 -6.18 9.95 2.65
N ASP A 105 -6.81 11.11 2.76
CA ASP A 105 -7.93 11.54 1.91
C ASP A 105 -7.51 12.20 0.59
N LYS A 106 -6.28 12.66 0.46
CA LYS A 106 -5.73 12.99 -0.85
C LYS A 106 -5.18 11.72 -1.43
N ALA A 107 -5.95 11.12 -2.33
CA ALA A 107 -5.47 10.10 -3.26
C ALA A 107 -4.14 10.62 -3.80
N LEU A 108 -3.07 10.06 -3.30
CA LEU A 108 -1.71 10.45 -3.64
C LEU A 108 -1.62 10.23 -5.15
N GLU A 109 -1.65 11.30 -5.93
CA GLU A 109 -1.52 11.23 -7.37
C GLU A 109 -0.15 10.64 -7.66
N TYR A 110 -0.16 9.34 -7.87
CA TYR A 110 0.99 8.62 -8.38
C TYR A 110 1.09 8.93 -9.86
N ASP A 111 1.96 9.86 -10.21
CA ASP A 111 2.33 10.13 -11.57
C ASP A 111 3.49 9.21 -11.96
N SER A 112 3.15 8.10 -12.60
CA SER A 112 4.11 7.08 -13.03
C SER A 112 5.15 7.64 -14.03
N GLU A 113 4.77 8.56 -14.88
CA GLU A 113 5.69 9.19 -15.86
C GLU A 113 6.72 10.08 -15.14
N ASN A 114 6.26 10.86 -14.17
CA ASN A 114 7.13 11.70 -13.36
C ASN A 114 8.11 10.88 -12.51
N VAL A 115 7.65 9.78 -11.90
CA VAL A 115 8.51 8.87 -11.15
C VAL A 115 9.56 8.23 -12.03
N GLN A 116 9.20 7.74 -13.22
CA GLN A 116 10.14 7.14 -14.15
C GLN A 116 11.22 8.14 -14.58
N SER A 117 10.84 9.38 -14.86
CA SER A 117 11.76 10.47 -15.17
C SER A 117 12.69 10.77 -13.99
N LYS A 118 12.17 10.82 -12.77
CA LYS A 118 12.97 11.03 -11.56
C LYS A 118 13.93 9.87 -11.30
N VAL A 119 13.48 8.62 -11.48
CA VAL A 119 14.33 7.43 -11.33
C VAL A 119 15.48 7.40 -12.34
N SER A 120 15.26 7.86 -13.57
CA SER A 120 16.34 7.96 -14.56
C SER A 120 17.44 8.93 -14.12
N LYS A 121 17.08 10.04 -13.45
CA LYS A 121 18.07 10.99 -12.87
C LYS A 121 18.93 10.38 -11.75
N LEU A 122 18.37 9.43 -10.98
CA LEU A 122 19.16 8.73 -9.96
C LEU A 122 20.33 7.93 -10.55
N THR A 123 20.21 7.50 -11.79
CA THR A 123 21.21 6.67 -12.47
C THR A 123 22.09 7.46 -13.43
N ASP A 124 21.76 8.72 -13.70
CA ASP A 124 22.50 9.59 -14.60
C ASP A 124 23.67 10.25 -13.87
N SER A 125 24.88 9.82 -14.19
CA SER A 125 26.10 10.36 -13.60
C SER A 125 26.41 11.81 -13.98
N SER A 126 25.71 12.38 -14.96
CA SER A 126 25.83 13.79 -15.32
C SER A 126 25.01 14.71 -14.41
N ASP A 127 24.00 14.18 -13.72
CA ASP A 127 23.20 14.89 -12.73
C ASP A 127 23.87 14.88 -11.36
N THR A 128 24.74 15.83 -11.10
CA THR A 128 25.52 15.92 -9.86
C THR A 128 24.66 16.09 -8.61
N THR A 129 23.39 16.51 -8.75
CA THR A 129 22.46 16.75 -7.64
C THR A 129 21.71 15.49 -7.24
N ASN A 130 21.26 14.73 -8.23
CA ASN A 130 20.35 13.59 -8.02
C ASN A 130 21.04 12.23 -8.16
N TYR A 131 22.23 12.20 -8.71
CA TYR A 131 22.93 10.95 -8.97
C TYR A 131 23.23 10.15 -7.70
N VAL A 132 22.83 8.90 -7.72
CA VAL A 132 23.07 7.90 -6.68
C VAL A 132 24.11 6.88 -7.17
N PRO A 133 25.38 6.99 -6.75
CA PRO A 133 26.39 6.00 -7.09
C PRO A 133 26.02 4.63 -6.52
N ASN A 134 26.12 3.57 -7.31
CA ASN A 134 25.75 2.21 -6.92
C ASN A 134 26.45 1.72 -5.65
N SER A 135 27.71 2.13 -5.46
CA SER A 135 28.55 1.74 -4.31
C SER A 135 28.45 2.68 -3.11
N ALA A 136 27.79 3.84 -3.26
CA ALA A 136 27.63 4.78 -2.15
C ALA A 136 26.75 4.19 -1.05
N ARG A 137 26.98 4.65 0.19
CA ARG A 137 26.25 4.20 1.36
C ARG A 137 25.17 5.20 1.73
N TYR A 138 24.00 4.68 2.07
CA TYR A 138 22.85 5.46 2.48
C TYR A 138 22.26 4.86 3.75
N ARG A 139 21.98 5.71 4.73
CA ARG A 139 21.19 5.31 5.89
C ARG A 139 19.74 5.34 5.50
N ALA A 140 19.07 4.22 5.66
CA ALA A 140 17.64 4.06 5.45
C ALA A 140 16.92 4.14 6.78
N GLU A 141 15.85 4.93 6.84
CA GLU A 141 14.99 5.11 7.99
C GLU A 141 13.53 4.99 7.55
N LEU A 142 12.69 4.36 8.37
CA LEU A 142 11.26 4.29 8.08
C LEU A 142 10.57 5.59 8.47
N ILE A 143 9.78 6.13 7.54
CA ILE A 143 8.87 7.25 7.81
C ILE A 143 7.60 6.66 8.40
N ARG A 144 7.28 7.01 9.65
CA ARG A 144 6.10 6.52 10.36
C ARG A 144 5.06 7.62 10.51
N SER A 145 3.79 7.22 10.70
CA SER A 145 2.71 8.15 11.01
C SER A 145 2.95 8.82 12.37
N THR A 146 2.22 9.90 12.64
CA THR A 146 2.30 10.64 13.92
C THR A 146 1.94 9.76 15.13
N SER A 147 1.10 8.74 14.94
CA SER A 147 0.78 7.72 15.95
C SER A 147 1.88 6.66 16.11
N GLY A 148 2.82 6.58 15.15
CA GLY A 148 3.90 5.59 15.14
C GLY A 148 3.52 4.19 14.64
N ASP A 149 2.23 3.93 14.42
CA ASP A 149 1.72 2.58 14.14
C ASP A 149 1.81 2.19 12.66
N VAL A 150 1.83 3.18 11.75
CA VAL A 150 1.80 2.92 10.32
C VAL A 150 3.09 3.38 9.66
N VAL A 151 3.71 2.51 8.87
CA VAL A 151 4.84 2.86 8.01
C VAL A 151 4.30 3.55 6.75
N LEU A 152 4.77 4.76 6.52
CA LEU A 152 4.35 5.62 5.43
C LEU A 152 5.30 5.58 4.25
N GLY A 153 6.58 5.30 4.53
CA GLY A 153 7.61 5.32 3.51
C GLY A 153 9.00 5.05 4.06
N ILE A 154 9.98 5.28 3.21
CA ILE A 154 11.40 5.10 3.53
C ILE A 154 12.15 6.38 3.17
N ARG A 155 13.02 6.82 4.08
CA ARG A 155 13.93 7.93 3.87
C ARG A 155 15.35 7.40 3.72
N PHE A 156 16.04 7.85 2.69
CA PHE A 156 17.45 7.53 2.44
C PHE A 156 18.30 8.78 2.57
N THR A 157 19.27 8.76 3.46
CA THR A 157 20.24 9.86 3.67
C THR A 157 21.63 9.36 3.35
N ARG A 158 22.36 10.08 2.51
CA ARG A 158 23.72 9.69 2.15
C ARG A 158 24.64 9.73 3.39
N GLU A 159 25.37 8.66 3.62
CA GLU A 159 26.50 8.63 4.57
C GLU A 159 27.80 9.08 3.91
N ASN A 160 28.64 9.76 4.68
CA ASN A 160 29.98 10.18 4.25
C ASN A 160 30.97 9.03 4.22
#